data_e31ecef6638a04650e1d82a90498fb5f
#
_entry.id   e31ecef6638a04650e1d82a90498fb5f
#
_cell.length_a   1.000
_cell.length_b   1.000
_cell.length_c   1.000
_cell.angle_alpha   90.00
_cell.angle_beta   90.00
_cell.angle_gamma   90.00
#
_symmetry.space_group_name_H-M   'P 1'
#
loop_
_entity.id
_entity.type
_entity.pdbx_description
1 polymer ?
#
loop_
_entity_poly.entity_id
_entity_poly.type
_entity_poly.pdbx_seq_one_letter_code
_entity_poly.pdbx_strand_id
1 'polypeptide(L)'
;MSPRQRAAAASRPRGKPVTFRGPPDRLASLLPLPDDPEALRQRAARLEGAEVRGIRVRPLTRERLNMGRFTLRLPKSTPPGTYPGSLEIGGQEVPIVGEVEPRPRLEASPRRLTIEAEPGGEVTADVLVVNTGNVPCEVPASSKLCVFDGSGVDHAFWVALGSDPPKGRQRLDVLLDELAESHGGLVEVGARAGEHTIDPGETREVLLTLRFSDRLRAGHTYAGTWEAEGLRLTIRVTVPDAKRRRKAAETPA
;
A
#
# COMPACT_ATOMS: atom_id res chain seq x y z
N MET A 1 59.62 17.18 -19.38
CA MET A 1 59.35 15.75 -19.10
C MET A 1 58.17 15.70 -18.12
N SER A 2 57.01 15.37 -18.61
CA SER A 2 55.77 15.26 -17.79
C SER A 2 55.69 13.98 -17.02
N PRO A 3 55.33 13.93 -15.73
CA PRO A 3 55.11 12.70 -14.99
C PRO A 3 53.73 12.12 -15.40
N ARG A 4 53.80 10.92 -15.99
CA ARG A 4 52.63 10.11 -16.31
C ARG A 4 51.86 9.80 -15.02
N GLN A 5 50.64 10.31 -14.90
CA GLN A 5 49.65 9.81 -13.95
C GLN A 5 49.38 8.32 -14.24
N ARG A 6 49.90 7.43 -13.41
CA ARG A 6 49.46 6.06 -13.33
C ARG A 6 48.06 6.03 -12.71
N ALA A 7 47.04 5.87 -13.54
CA ALA A 7 45.72 5.51 -13.06
C ALA A 7 45.90 4.17 -12.30
N ALA A 8 45.63 4.21 -11.01
CA ALA A 8 45.54 2.99 -10.21
C ALA A 8 44.35 2.19 -10.74
N ALA A 9 44.67 1.09 -11.43
CA ALA A 9 43.66 0.10 -11.81
C ALA A 9 43.08 -0.47 -10.51
N ALA A 10 41.84 -0.06 -10.19
CA ALA A 10 41.09 -0.63 -9.08
C ALA A 10 41.03 -2.16 -9.29
N SER A 11 41.67 -2.92 -8.40
CA SER A 11 41.65 -4.36 -8.43
C SER A 11 40.20 -4.81 -8.28
N ARG A 12 39.64 -5.41 -9.33
CA ARG A 12 38.28 -5.99 -9.26
C ARG A 12 38.25 -7.05 -8.15
N PRO A 13 37.31 -6.96 -7.20
CA PRO A 13 37.21 -7.93 -6.11
C PRO A 13 36.98 -9.33 -6.69
N ARG A 14 37.80 -10.29 -6.25
CA ARG A 14 37.75 -11.70 -6.68
C ARG A 14 36.69 -12.44 -5.86
N GLY A 15 35.39 -12.29 -6.23
CA GLY A 15 34.33 -13.04 -5.57
C GLY A 15 33.05 -13.02 -6.39
N LYS A 16 32.17 -14.00 -6.19
CA LYS A 16 30.83 -13.96 -6.76
C LYS A 16 30.05 -12.80 -6.08
N PRO A 17 29.40 -11.91 -6.84
CA PRO A 17 28.69 -10.79 -6.24
C PRO A 17 27.54 -11.27 -5.36
N VAL A 18 27.32 -10.57 -4.25
CA VAL A 18 26.18 -10.81 -3.35
C VAL A 18 24.94 -10.08 -3.87
N THR A 19 23.85 -10.82 -4.04
CA THR A 19 22.60 -10.25 -4.52
C THR A 19 21.78 -9.68 -3.36
N PHE A 20 21.38 -8.42 -3.49
CA PHE A 20 20.37 -7.73 -2.67
C PHE A 20 19.08 -7.59 -3.47
N ARG A 21 18.00 -8.19 -3.00
CA ARG A 21 16.75 -8.25 -3.74
C ARG A 21 15.57 -7.69 -2.95
N GLY A 22 14.65 -7.04 -3.66
CA GLY A 22 13.40 -6.55 -3.11
C GLY A 22 12.97 -5.18 -3.67
N PRO A 23 11.95 -4.56 -3.05
CA PRO A 23 11.53 -3.22 -3.44
C PRO A 23 12.61 -2.17 -3.11
N PRO A 24 12.61 -0.99 -3.79
CA PRO A 24 13.71 -0.01 -3.69
C PRO A 24 14.02 0.44 -2.26
N ASP A 25 13.00 0.57 -1.41
CA ASP A 25 13.17 0.99 -0.01
C ASP A 25 13.65 -0.15 0.92
N ARG A 26 13.81 -1.38 0.40
CA ARG A 26 14.14 -2.57 1.20
C ARG A 26 14.83 -3.68 0.40
N LEU A 27 15.89 -3.38 -0.34
CA LEU A 27 16.70 -4.46 -0.92
C LEU A 27 17.45 -5.17 0.20
N ALA A 28 17.31 -6.49 0.33
CA ALA A 28 17.88 -7.24 1.43
C ALA A 28 18.73 -8.43 0.95
N SER A 29 19.78 -8.72 1.73
CA SER A 29 20.59 -9.93 1.61
C SER A 29 21.06 -10.40 2.98
N LEU A 30 21.50 -11.66 3.06
CA LEU A 30 22.13 -12.24 4.23
C LEU A 30 23.64 -12.30 4.01
N LEU A 31 24.39 -11.72 4.93
CA LEU A 31 25.86 -11.71 4.90
C LEU A 31 26.42 -12.12 6.24
N PRO A 32 27.62 -12.72 6.27
CA PRO A 32 28.37 -12.89 7.51
C PRO A 32 28.58 -11.53 8.18
N LEU A 33 28.44 -11.50 9.50
CA LEU A 33 28.80 -10.33 10.28
C LEU A 33 30.33 -10.32 10.48
N PRO A 34 30.98 -9.15 10.46
CA PRO A 34 32.37 -9.05 10.85
C PRO A 34 32.54 -9.42 12.32
N ASP A 35 33.70 -9.99 12.67
CA ASP A 35 34.03 -10.34 14.06
C ASP A 35 34.10 -9.08 14.96
N ASP A 36 34.55 -7.96 14.38
CA ASP A 36 34.56 -6.65 15.06
C ASP A 36 33.23 -5.91 14.85
N PRO A 37 32.44 -5.68 15.90
CA PRO A 37 31.20 -4.91 15.83
C PRO A 37 31.40 -3.45 15.36
N GLU A 38 32.56 -2.84 15.59
CA GLU A 38 32.88 -1.47 15.15
C GLU A 38 32.97 -1.40 13.62
N ALA A 39 33.40 -2.48 12.96
CA ALA A 39 33.38 -2.56 11.50
C ALA A 39 32.01 -2.34 10.88
N LEU A 40 30.92 -2.66 11.61
CA LEU A 40 29.55 -2.39 11.15
C LEU A 40 29.18 -0.89 11.21
N ARG A 41 29.91 -0.09 11.93
CA ARG A 41 29.72 1.38 11.96
C ARG A 41 30.33 2.04 10.72
N GLN A 42 31.43 1.45 10.21
CA GLN A 42 32.12 1.89 9.00
C GLN A 42 31.59 1.10 7.80
N ARG A 43 30.43 1.50 7.28
CA ARG A 43 29.82 0.85 6.13
C ARG A 43 29.33 1.85 5.10
N ALA A 44 29.61 1.58 3.85
CA ALA A 44 29.11 2.32 2.70
C ALA A 44 28.67 1.35 1.59
N ALA A 45 27.69 1.74 0.81
CA ALA A 45 27.32 0.99 -0.39
C ALA A 45 27.15 1.94 -1.56
N ARG A 46 27.56 1.48 -2.72
CA ARG A 46 27.39 2.18 -3.99
C ARG A 46 26.75 1.23 -4.99
N LEU A 47 25.78 1.71 -5.74
CA LEU A 47 25.17 1.04 -6.85
C LEU A 47 25.30 1.93 -8.08
N GLU A 48 25.69 1.35 -9.21
CA GLU A 48 25.79 2.09 -10.47
C GLU A 48 24.37 2.45 -10.97
N GLY A 49 24.11 3.75 -11.18
CA GLY A 49 22.81 4.24 -11.65
C GLY A 49 21.73 4.35 -10.58
N ALA A 50 22.03 4.06 -9.30
CA ALA A 50 21.07 4.23 -8.22
C ALA A 50 21.70 4.82 -6.95
N GLU A 51 21.03 5.81 -6.35
CA GLU A 51 21.44 6.45 -5.11
C GLU A 51 21.14 5.54 -3.92
N VAL A 52 22.15 5.18 -3.12
CA VAL A 52 21.95 4.46 -1.86
C VAL A 52 21.75 5.46 -0.72
N ARG A 53 20.52 5.55 -0.19
CA ARG A 53 20.18 6.48 0.91
C ARG A 53 20.52 5.98 2.29
N GLY A 54 20.80 4.71 2.43
CA GLY A 54 21.20 4.13 3.70
C GLY A 54 21.29 2.63 3.72
N ILE A 55 22.00 2.14 4.74
CA ILE A 55 22.23 0.74 5.00
C ILE A 55 21.74 0.43 6.41
N ARG A 56 20.90 -0.57 6.56
CA ARG A 56 20.49 -1.10 7.87
C ARG A 56 21.00 -2.52 8.01
N VAL A 57 21.57 -2.85 9.16
CA VAL A 57 22.00 -4.20 9.51
C VAL A 57 21.23 -4.67 10.72
N ARG A 58 20.67 -5.86 10.63
CA ARG A 58 20.00 -6.54 11.75
C ARG A 58 20.65 -7.89 11.97
N PRO A 59 21.36 -8.09 13.08
CA PRO A 59 21.91 -9.39 13.44
C PRO A 59 20.80 -10.44 13.53
N LEU A 60 21.09 -11.66 13.10
CA LEU A 60 20.20 -12.80 13.28
C LEU A 60 20.60 -13.53 14.57
N THR A 61 19.76 -13.50 15.57
CA THR A 61 19.95 -14.15 16.87
C THR A 61 19.72 -15.66 16.79
N ARG A 62 20.56 -16.39 16.03
CA ARG A 62 20.64 -17.85 16.11
C ARG A 62 22.05 -18.22 16.53
N GLU A 63 22.17 -18.93 17.64
CA GLU A 63 23.39 -19.20 18.41
C GLU A 63 24.59 -19.81 17.68
N ARG A 64 24.49 -20.07 16.38
CA ARG A 64 25.59 -20.69 15.57
C ARG A 64 25.84 -20.02 14.23
N LEU A 65 25.10 -18.98 13.86
CA LEU A 65 25.26 -18.30 12.58
C LEU A 65 25.65 -16.85 12.84
N ASN A 66 26.92 -16.52 12.68
CA ASN A 66 27.40 -15.13 12.66
C ASN A 66 26.94 -14.42 11.38
N MET A 67 25.60 -14.29 11.21
CA MET A 67 24.96 -13.74 10.02
C MET A 67 24.11 -12.51 10.37
N GLY A 68 24.05 -11.56 9.47
CA GLY A 68 23.18 -10.41 9.56
C GLY A 68 22.33 -10.21 8.30
N ARG A 69 21.14 -9.68 8.48
CA ARG A 69 20.34 -9.19 7.38
C ARG A 69 20.74 -7.75 7.08
N PHE A 70 21.35 -7.55 5.94
CA PHE A 70 21.69 -6.24 5.41
C PHE A 70 20.53 -5.74 4.54
N THR A 71 20.17 -4.48 4.68
CA THR A 71 19.10 -3.87 3.90
C THR A 71 19.61 -2.53 3.34
N LEU A 72 19.61 -2.42 2.02
CA LEU A 72 19.89 -1.19 1.30
C LEU A 72 18.58 -0.44 1.07
N ARG A 73 18.62 0.88 1.20
CA ARG A 73 17.50 1.77 0.92
C ARG A 73 17.84 2.68 -0.24
N LEU A 74 17.03 2.59 -1.29
CA LEU A 74 17.09 3.46 -2.45
C LEU A 74 15.88 4.43 -2.43
N PRO A 75 15.87 5.45 -3.28
CA PRO A 75 14.66 6.23 -3.56
C PRO A 75 13.51 5.31 -3.96
N LYS A 76 12.31 5.59 -3.48
CA LYS A 76 11.12 4.74 -3.79
C LYS A 76 10.82 4.68 -5.28
N SER A 77 11.17 5.73 -6.02
CA SER A 77 11.02 5.84 -7.47
C SER A 77 12.14 5.17 -8.28
N THR A 78 13.13 4.52 -7.63
CA THR A 78 14.20 3.81 -8.36
C THR A 78 13.57 2.75 -9.26
N PRO A 79 13.78 2.80 -10.59
CA PRO A 79 13.16 1.87 -11.52
C PRO A 79 13.50 0.41 -11.20
N PRO A 80 12.65 -0.55 -11.58
CA PRO A 80 12.99 -1.96 -11.53
C PRO A 80 14.19 -2.25 -12.42
N GLY A 81 15.09 -3.12 -11.96
CA GLY A 81 16.29 -3.46 -12.72
C GLY A 81 17.40 -4.01 -11.86
N THR A 82 18.54 -4.22 -12.51
CA THR A 82 19.76 -4.76 -11.91
C THR A 82 20.81 -3.68 -11.83
N TYR A 83 21.31 -3.43 -10.64
CA TYR A 83 22.26 -2.36 -10.31
C TYR A 83 23.53 -2.99 -9.71
N PRO A 84 24.60 -3.14 -10.49
CA PRO A 84 25.89 -3.61 -9.95
C PRO A 84 26.51 -2.55 -9.04
N GLY A 85 27.36 -3.00 -8.11
CA GLY A 85 28.00 -2.07 -7.19
C GLY A 85 28.89 -2.75 -6.18
N SER A 86 29.19 -2.04 -5.09
CA SER A 86 30.02 -2.53 -4.00
C SER A 86 29.43 -2.15 -2.63
N LEU A 87 29.71 -3.00 -1.65
CA LEU A 87 29.42 -2.80 -0.24
C LEU A 87 30.75 -2.81 0.52
N GLU A 88 31.06 -1.74 1.19
CA GLU A 88 32.23 -1.63 2.07
C GLU A 88 31.80 -1.88 3.52
N ILE A 89 32.51 -2.77 4.22
CA ILE A 89 32.31 -3.07 5.64
C ILE A 89 33.69 -3.17 6.30
N GLY A 90 33.98 -2.29 7.25
CA GLY A 90 35.26 -2.30 7.96
C GLY A 90 36.49 -2.24 7.04
N GLY A 91 36.40 -1.49 5.95
CA GLY A 91 37.47 -1.34 4.95
C GLY A 91 37.57 -2.50 3.95
N GLN A 92 36.72 -3.52 4.05
CA GLN A 92 36.64 -4.60 3.05
C GLN A 92 35.56 -4.32 2.03
N GLU A 93 35.92 -4.35 0.74
CA GLU A 93 34.98 -4.15 -0.35
C GLU A 93 34.43 -5.50 -0.87
N VAL A 94 33.11 -5.63 -0.87
CA VAL A 94 32.38 -6.81 -1.35
C VAL A 94 31.59 -6.41 -2.59
N PRO A 95 31.76 -7.10 -3.74
CA PRO A 95 30.95 -6.85 -4.92
C PRO A 95 29.49 -7.24 -4.65
N ILE A 96 28.57 -6.36 -5.02
CA ILE A 96 27.13 -6.59 -4.82
C ILE A 96 26.36 -6.32 -6.11
N VAL A 97 25.16 -6.89 -6.17
CA VAL A 97 24.15 -6.58 -7.20
C VAL A 97 22.83 -6.29 -6.50
N GLY A 98 22.27 -5.11 -6.74
CA GLY A 98 20.93 -4.74 -6.33
C GLY A 98 19.91 -5.15 -7.39
N GLU A 99 19.01 -6.06 -7.08
CA GLU A 99 17.86 -6.41 -7.92
C GLU A 99 16.62 -5.70 -7.39
N VAL A 100 16.24 -4.59 -8.03
CA VAL A 100 15.07 -3.81 -7.66
C VAL A 100 13.84 -4.41 -8.31
N GLU A 101 12.89 -4.83 -7.47
CA GLU A 101 11.62 -5.40 -7.91
C GLU A 101 10.58 -4.32 -8.27
N PRO A 102 9.68 -4.58 -9.24
CA PRO A 102 8.53 -3.74 -9.48
C PRO A 102 7.66 -3.64 -8.22
N ARG A 103 7.24 -2.41 -7.91
CA ARG A 103 6.35 -2.11 -6.80
C ARG A 103 5.28 -1.13 -7.23
N PRO A 104 4.17 -1.61 -7.80
CA PRO A 104 3.02 -0.76 -8.06
C PRO A 104 2.43 -0.29 -6.73
N ARG A 105 2.20 1.02 -6.58
CA ARG A 105 1.62 1.58 -5.37
C ARG A 105 1.02 2.95 -5.58
N LEU A 106 -0.28 3.02 -5.51
CA LEU A 106 -1.04 4.26 -5.48
C LEU A 106 -1.46 4.60 -4.04
N GLU A 107 -1.50 5.88 -3.70
CA GLU A 107 -2.06 6.39 -2.45
C GLU A 107 -3.06 7.50 -2.75
N ALA A 108 -4.23 7.48 -2.09
CA ALA A 108 -5.24 8.52 -2.23
C ALA A 108 -5.14 9.58 -1.12
N SER A 109 -5.48 10.80 -1.46
CA SER A 109 -5.67 11.89 -0.50
C SER A 109 -6.98 12.64 -0.84
N PRO A 110 -7.95 12.68 0.09
CA PRO A 110 -7.93 12.02 1.41
C PRO A 110 -7.99 10.49 1.32
N ARG A 111 -7.51 9.80 2.36
CA ARG A 111 -7.62 8.31 2.45
C ARG A 111 -9.02 7.82 2.83
N ARG A 112 -9.90 8.76 3.20
CA ARG A 112 -11.30 8.49 3.55
C ARG A 112 -12.18 9.56 2.96
N LEU A 113 -13.17 9.14 2.19
CA LEU A 113 -14.28 9.97 1.75
C LEU A 113 -15.46 9.75 2.69
N THR A 114 -16.08 10.85 3.13
CA THR A 114 -17.36 10.82 3.83
C THR A 114 -18.36 11.57 2.98
N ILE A 115 -19.41 10.89 2.55
CA ILE A 115 -20.40 11.40 1.60
C ILE A 115 -21.80 11.12 2.11
N GLU A 116 -22.74 11.92 1.68
CA GLU A 116 -24.16 11.65 1.83
C GLU A 116 -24.72 11.14 0.50
N ALA A 117 -25.48 10.07 0.52
CA ALA A 117 -26.12 9.50 -0.65
C ALA A 117 -27.51 8.96 -0.35
N GLU A 118 -28.37 8.96 -1.36
CA GLU A 118 -29.66 8.29 -1.32
C GLU A 118 -29.57 6.87 -1.87
N PRO A 119 -30.49 5.96 -1.50
CA PRO A 119 -30.63 4.67 -2.16
C PRO A 119 -30.77 4.86 -3.67
N GLY A 120 -30.00 4.09 -4.47
CA GLY A 120 -29.99 4.22 -5.93
C GLY A 120 -29.35 5.52 -6.47
N GLY A 121 -28.85 6.40 -5.60
CA GLY A 121 -28.29 7.68 -5.98
C GLY A 121 -26.88 7.60 -6.56
N GLU A 122 -26.44 8.71 -7.15
CA GLU A 122 -25.10 8.89 -7.68
C GLU A 122 -24.46 10.12 -7.03
N VAL A 123 -23.18 10.01 -6.64
CA VAL A 123 -22.40 11.10 -6.06
C VAL A 123 -21.04 11.16 -6.73
N THR A 124 -20.56 12.38 -6.96
CA THR A 124 -19.19 12.60 -7.45
C THR A 124 -18.29 13.13 -6.34
N ALA A 125 -17.02 12.76 -6.36
CA ALA A 125 -16.02 13.25 -5.42
C ALA A 125 -14.64 13.31 -6.09
N ASP A 126 -13.87 14.35 -5.76
CA ASP A 126 -12.51 14.50 -6.24
C ASP A 126 -11.52 13.95 -5.22
N VAL A 127 -10.53 13.19 -5.71
CA VAL A 127 -9.44 12.68 -4.91
C VAL A 127 -8.11 12.91 -5.62
N LEU A 128 -7.08 13.25 -4.87
CA LEU A 128 -5.72 13.24 -5.38
C LEU A 128 -5.15 11.83 -5.25
N VAL A 129 -4.63 11.28 -6.33
CA VAL A 129 -3.95 9.98 -6.35
C VAL A 129 -2.50 10.20 -6.70
N VAL A 130 -1.60 9.71 -5.86
CA VAL A 130 -0.15 9.78 -6.06
C VAL A 130 0.43 8.39 -6.24
N ASN A 131 1.27 8.21 -7.24
CA ASN A 131 2.04 6.99 -7.40
C ASN A 131 3.29 7.03 -6.51
N THR A 132 3.27 6.31 -5.40
CA THR A 132 4.40 6.17 -4.47
C THR A 132 5.23 4.91 -4.72
N GLY A 133 4.96 4.21 -5.82
CA GLY A 133 5.70 3.06 -6.32
C GLY A 133 6.88 3.43 -7.21
N ASN A 134 7.40 2.44 -7.95
CA ASN A 134 8.53 2.59 -8.89
C ASN A 134 8.21 2.13 -10.31
N VAL A 135 6.96 1.85 -10.58
CA VAL A 135 6.44 1.54 -11.92
C VAL A 135 5.21 2.38 -12.19
N PRO A 136 4.89 2.68 -13.44
CA PRO A 136 3.61 3.29 -13.81
C PRO A 136 2.45 2.43 -13.30
N CYS A 137 1.40 3.08 -12.80
CA CYS A 137 0.20 2.42 -12.26
C CYS A 137 -1.04 2.96 -12.97
N GLU A 138 -2.04 2.09 -13.16
CA GLU A 138 -3.31 2.49 -13.75
C GLU A 138 -4.39 2.63 -12.67
N VAL A 139 -5.22 3.67 -12.80
CA VAL A 139 -6.45 3.80 -12.05
C VAL A 139 -7.55 3.12 -12.85
N PRO A 140 -8.19 2.05 -12.35
CA PRO A 140 -9.22 1.36 -13.09
C PRO A 140 -10.41 2.29 -13.35
N ALA A 141 -10.81 2.43 -14.61
CA ALA A 141 -11.91 3.30 -15.01
C ALA A 141 -13.26 2.89 -14.39
N SER A 142 -13.41 1.62 -14.04
CA SER A 142 -14.61 1.07 -13.39
C SER A 142 -14.25 -0.07 -12.45
N SER A 143 -14.89 -0.08 -11.29
CA SER A 143 -14.76 -1.14 -10.30
C SER A 143 -16.00 -1.20 -9.41
N LYS A 144 -16.04 -2.19 -8.51
CA LYS A 144 -17.15 -2.34 -7.56
C LYS A 144 -16.60 -2.59 -6.17
N LEU A 145 -17.29 -2.08 -5.16
CA LEU A 145 -17.00 -2.39 -3.76
C LEU A 145 -18.30 -2.72 -3.02
N CYS A 146 -18.19 -3.57 -2.00
CA CYS A 146 -19.28 -3.81 -1.06
C CYS A 146 -19.23 -2.76 0.05
N VAL A 147 -20.42 -2.31 0.49
CA VAL A 147 -20.55 -1.45 1.67
C VAL A 147 -21.38 -2.16 2.72
N PHE A 148 -20.94 -2.05 3.97
CA PHE A 148 -21.61 -2.61 5.13
C PHE A 148 -21.90 -1.49 6.13
N ASP A 149 -22.98 -1.62 6.89
CA ASP A 149 -23.26 -0.67 7.97
C ASP A 149 -22.21 -0.73 9.09
N GLY A 150 -22.30 0.18 10.07
CA GLY A 150 -21.28 0.30 11.12
C GLY A 150 -21.17 -0.92 12.06
N SER A 151 -22.14 -1.83 12.03
CA SER A 151 -22.13 -3.10 12.75
C SER A 151 -21.30 -4.15 12.00
N GLY A 152 -21.35 -4.16 10.66
CA GLY A 152 -20.51 -4.95 9.78
C GLY A 152 -20.44 -6.43 10.09
N VAL A 153 -19.41 -7.07 9.53
CA VAL A 153 -19.14 -8.51 9.69
C VAL A 153 -18.87 -8.89 11.15
N ASP A 154 -18.15 -8.05 11.88
CA ASP A 154 -17.78 -8.31 13.29
C ASP A 154 -19.03 -8.37 14.18
N HIS A 155 -19.99 -7.47 13.97
CA HIS A 155 -21.26 -7.49 14.70
C HIS A 155 -22.07 -8.74 14.38
N ALA A 156 -22.18 -9.12 13.11
CA ALA A 156 -22.88 -10.31 12.68
C ALA A 156 -22.31 -11.59 13.34
N PHE A 157 -20.98 -11.70 13.41
CA PHE A 157 -20.32 -12.77 14.15
C PHE A 157 -20.63 -12.72 15.65
N TRP A 158 -20.57 -11.53 16.26
CA TRP A 158 -20.83 -11.39 17.71
C TRP A 158 -22.27 -11.77 18.04
N VAL A 159 -23.28 -11.34 17.25
CA VAL A 159 -24.68 -11.71 17.41
C VAL A 159 -24.86 -13.22 17.24
N ALA A 160 -24.31 -13.80 16.16
CA ALA A 160 -24.44 -15.23 15.87
C ALA A 160 -23.83 -16.11 16.97
N LEU A 161 -22.66 -15.74 17.53
CA LEU A 161 -21.99 -16.48 18.59
C LEU A 161 -22.73 -16.35 19.93
N GLY A 162 -23.31 -15.17 20.21
CA GLY A 162 -24.06 -14.89 21.45
C GLY A 162 -25.51 -15.35 21.40
N SER A 163 -26.06 -15.72 20.22
CA SER A 163 -27.45 -16.12 20.05
C SER A 163 -27.70 -17.58 20.50
N ASP A 164 -28.90 -17.81 21.01
CA ASP A 164 -29.47 -19.15 21.17
C ASP A 164 -30.57 -19.33 20.12
N PRO A 165 -30.23 -19.87 18.91
CA PRO A 165 -31.15 -19.93 17.80
C PRO A 165 -32.34 -20.83 18.10
N PRO A 166 -33.56 -20.46 17.59
CA PRO A 166 -34.75 -21.27 17.77
C PRO A 166 -34.57 -22.69 17.19
N LYS A 167 -35.38 -23.63 17.67
CA LYS A 167 -35.34 -25.02 17.18
C LYS A 167 -35.44 -25.08 15.64
N GLY A 168 -34.45 -25.75 15.01
CA GLY A 168 -34.37 -25.94 13.56
C GLY A 168 -33.50 -24.90 12.85
N ARG A 169 -32.99 -23.89 13.55
CA ARG A 169 -32.00 -22.94 13.00
C ARG A 169 -30.62 -23.17 13.63
N GLN A 170 -29.59 -22.90 12.84
CA GLN A 170 -28.20 -22.94 13.31
C GLN A 170 -27.67 -21.51 13.52
N ARG A 171 -26.59 -21.37 14.30
CA ARG A 171 -25.89 -20.08 14.44
C ARG A 171 -25.42 -19.50 13.12
N LEU A 172 -25.15 -20.37 12.14
CA LEU A 172 -24.81 -19.97 10.78
C LEU A 172 -25.96 -19.21 10.11
N ASP A 173 -27.22 -19.66 10.31
CA ASP A 173 -28.39 -18.98 9.73
C ASP A 173 -28.54 -17.58 10.31
N VAL A 174 -28.30 -17.42 11.63
CA VAL A 174 -28.30 -16.11 12.28
C VAL A 174 -27.20 -15.21 11.71
N LEU A 175 -25.99 -15.75 11.52
CA LEU A 175 -24.88 -15.02 10.92
C LEU A 175 -25.21 -14.53 9.50
N LEU A 176 -25.81 -15.39 8.68
CA LEU A 176 -26.18 -15.04 7.30
C LEU A 176 -27.25 -13.97 7.24
N ASP A 177 -28.25 -14.03 8.15
CA ASP A 177 -29.31 -13.02 8.24
C ASP A 177 -28.71 -11.66 8.64
N GLU A 178 -27.87 -11.61 9.69
CA GLU A 178 -27.21 -10.39 10.16
C GLU A 178 -26.29 -9.80 9.07
N LEU A 179 -25.56 -10.64 8.35
CA LEU A 179 -24.74 -10.20 7.22
C LEU A 179 -25.60 -9.63 6.08
N ALA A 180 -26.73 -10.27 5.80
CA ALA A 180 -27.66 -9.79 4.77
C ALA A 180 -28.32 -8.46 5.16
N GLU A 181 -28.62 -8.28 6.45
CA GLU A 181 -29.18 -7.03 6.98
C GLU A 181 -28.18 -5.88 6.99
N SER A 182 -26.91 -6.14 7.33
CA SER A 182 -25.86 -5.14 7.36
C SER A 182 -25.33 -4.76 5.97
N HIS A 183 -25.64 -5.55 4.93
CA HIS A 183 -25.13 -5.35 3.58
C HIS A 183 -25.88 -4.23 2.85
N GLY A 184 -25.21 -3.09 2.65
CA GLY A 184 -25.73 -1.94 1.90
C GLY A 184 -25.70 -2.08 0.37
N GLY A 185 -25.25 -3.23 -0.13
CA GLY A 185 -25.15 -3.53 -1.55
C GLY A 185 -23.80 -3.24 -2.16
N LEU A 186 -23.76 -3.28 -3.49
CA LEU A 186 -22.59 -2.94 -4.29
C LEU A 186 -22.64 -1.44 -4.64
N VAL A 187 -21.50 -0.78 -4.52
CA VAL A 187 -21.26 0.55 -5.06
C VAL A 187 -20.41 0.40 -6.31
N GLU A 188 -20.90 0.92 -7.42
CA GLU A 188 -20.10 1.01 -8.65
C GLU A 188 -19.26 2.28 -8.58
N VAL A 189 -17.95 2.12 -8.78
CA VAL A 189 -16.98 3.22 -8.77
C VAL A 189 -16.50 3.44 -10.19
N GLY A 190 -16.88 4.56 -10.78
CA GLY A 190 -16.28 5.08 -12.00
C GLY A 190 -15.16 6.03 -11.65
N ALA A 191 -14.00 5.92 -12.27
CA ALA A 191 -12.89 6.85 -12.07
C ALA A 191 -12.49 7.50 -13.40
N ARG A 192 -12.37 8.83 -13.39
CA ARG A 192 -11.87 9.61 -14.52
C ARG A 192 -10.59 10.32 -14.09
N ALA A 193 -9.45 9.83 -14.58
CA ALA A 193 -8.12 10.34 -14.24
C ALA A 193 -7.44 11.09 -15.41
N GLY A 194 -8.16 11.39 -16.49
CA GLY A 194 -7.57 11.87 -17.73
C GLY A 194 -6.85 10.72 -18.46
N GLU A 195 -5.54 10.78 -18.58
CA GLU A 195 -4.73 9.61 -18.98
C GLU A 195 -4.76 8.59 -17.85
N HIS A 196 -4.98 7.31 -18.18
CA HIS A 196 -5.21 6.28 -17.14
C HIS A 196 -3.96 5.92 -16.33
N THR A 197 -2.77 6.19 -16.85
CA THR A 197 -1.49 5.84 -16.24
C THR A 197 -0.92 7.01 -15.43
N ILE A 198 -0.46 6.74 -14.21
CA ILE A 198 0.22 7.69 -13.32
C ILE A 198 1.66 7.21 -13.14
N ASP A 199 2.63 8.04 -13.53
CA ASP A 199 4.05 7.72 -13.45
C ASP A 199 4.58 7.77 -11.99
N PRO A 200 5.69 7.07 -11.68
CA PRO A 200 6.31 7.12 -10.35
C PRO A 200 6.60 8.55 -9.86
N GLY A 201 6.04 8.91 -8.71
CA GLY A 201 6.16 10.25 -8.11
C GLY A 201 5.16 11.27 -8.63
N GLU A 202 4.37 10.95 -9.66
CA GLU A 202 3.32 11.83 -10.17
C GLU A 202 2.11 11.84 -9.23
N THR A 203 1.44 12.99 -9.17
CA THR A 203 0.15 13.19 -8.48
C THR A 203 -0.87 13.63 -9.50
N ARG A 204 -2.06 13.03 -9.44
CA ARG A 204 -3.15 13.33 -10.36
C ARG A 204 -4.47 13.48 -9.62
N GLU A 205 -5.29 14.41 -10.06
CA GLU A 205 -6.67 14.54 -9.62
C GLU A 205 -7.54 13.53 -10.36
N VAL A 206 -8.34 12.79 -9.60
CA VAL A 206 -9.24 11.74 -10.10
C VAL A 206 -10.66 12.06 -9.66
N LEU A 207 -11.54 12.27 -10.63
CA LEU A 207 -12.97 12.39 -10.37
C LEU A 207 -13.58 11.00 -10.22
N LEU A 208 -14.08 10.71 -9.04
CA LEU A 208 -14.83 9.48 -8.75
C LEU A 208 -16.32 9.72 -8.94
N THR A 209 -16.98 8.80 -9.61
CA THR A 209 -18.43 8.71 -9.71
C THR A 209 -18.88 7.45 -8.96
N LEU A 210 -19.66 7.62 -7.92
CA LEU A 210 -20.10 6.54 -7.03
C LEU A 210 -21.59 6.33 -7.23
N ARG A 211 -21.98 5.15 -7.73
CA ARG A 211 -23.40 4.76 -7.89
C ARG A 211 -23.76 3.75 -6.83
N PHE A 212 -24.77 4.10 -6.05
CA PHE A 212 -25.19 3.32 -4.89
C PHE A 212 -26.34 2.37 -5.22
N SER A 213 -26.39 1.25 -4.49
CA SER A 213 -27.51 0.31 -4.54
C SER A 213 -28.76 0.89 -3.88
N ASP A 214 -29.95 0.45 -4.33
CA ASP A 214 -31.24 0.71 -3.68
C ASP A 214 -31.37 0.05 -2.29
N ARG A 215 -30.42 -0.79 -1.92
CA ARG A 215 -30.40 -1.50 -0.61
C ARG A 215 -29.96 -0.62 0.56
N LEU A 216 -29.44 0.59 0.30
CA LEU A 216 -29.13 1.54 1.36
C LEU A 216 -30.40 1.91 2.14
N ARG A 217 -30.31 1.93 3.48
CA ARG A 217 -31.45 2.24 4.36
C ARG A 217 -31.28 3.66 4.95
N ALA A 218 -32.34 4.43 4.97
CA ALA A 218 -32.37 5.76 5.57
C ALA A 218 -31.95 5.74 7.05
N GLY A 219 -31.17 6.71 7.47
CA GLY A 219 -30.65 6.82 8.84
C GLY A 219 -29.42 5.94 9.14
N HIS A 220 -28.98 5.08 8.22
CA HIS A 220 -27.81 4.23 8.39
C HIS A 220 -26.54 4.86 7.83
N THR A 221 -25.40 4.38 8.31
CA THR A 221 -24.07 4.73 7.80
C THR A 221 -23.35 3.47 7.38
N TYR A 222 -22.89 3.44 6.15
CA TYR A 222 -22.19 2.32 5.55
C TYR A 222 -20.73 2.69 5.31
N ALA A 223 -19.86 1.67 5.27
CA ALA A 223 -18.46 1.83 4.91
C ALA A 223 -18.00 0.68 4.01
N GLY A 224 -17.10 1.01 3.09
CA GLY A 224 -16.41 0.04 2.24
C GLY A 224 -15.03 0.56 1.88
N THR A 225 -14.19 -0.31 1.35
CA THR A 225 -12.85 0.06 0.90
C THR A 225 -12.72 -0.21 -0.58
N TRP A 226 -12.39 0.82 -1.33
CA TRP A 226 -11.99 0.69 -2.73
C TRP A 226 -10.49 0.38 -2.79
N GLU A 227 -10.15 -0.72 -3.45
CA GLU A 227 -8.78 -1.17 -3.61
C GLU A 227 -8.42 -1.32 -5.10
N ALA A 228 -7.30 -0.73 -5.51
CA ALA A 228 -6.75 -0.85 -6.86
C ALA A 228 -5.25 -0.55 -6.84
N GLU A 229 -4.40 -1.40 -7.42
CA GLU A 229 -2.94 -1.19 -7.54
C GLU A 229 -2.27 -0.72 -6.22
N GLY A 230 -2.67 -1.31 -5.10
CA GLY A 230 -2.21 -0.90 -3.77
C GLY A 230 -2.86 0.38 -3.22
N LEU A 231 -3.72 1.04 -4.00
CA LEU A 231 -4.59 2.10 -3.53
C LEU A 231 -5.59 1.55 -2.52
N ARG A 232 -5.75 2.25 -1.41
CA ARG A 232 -6.82 1.99 -0.43
C ARG A 232 -7.53 3.29 -0.11
N LEU A 233 -8.79 3.38 -0.52
CA LEU A 233 -9.66 4.50 -0.21
C LEU A 233 -10.90 4.00 0.55
N THR A 234 -11.03 4.40 1.80
CA THR A 234 -12.24 4.10 2.58
C THR A 234 -13.35 5.07 2.18
N ILE A 235 -14.49 4.53 1.76
CA ILE A 235 -15.69 5.29 1.43
C ILE A 235 -16.70 5.06 2.54
N ARG A 236 -17.09 6.16 3.22
CA ARG A 236 -18.14 6.17 4.24
C ARG A 236 -19.34 6.90 3.69
N VAL A 237 -20.48 6.24 3.70
CA VAL A 237 -21.74 6.75 3.16
C VAL A 237 -22.73 6.91 4.29
N THR A 238 -23.27 8.11 4.46
CA THR A 238 -24.39 8.38 5.36
C THR A 238 -25.67 8.56 4.54
N VAL A 239 -26.69 7.79 4.86
CA VAL A 239 -28.00 7.93 4.21
C VAL A 239 -28.87 8.81 5.09
N PRO A 240 -29.31 9.99 4.61
CA PRO A 240 -30.10 10.91 5.41
C PRO A 240 -31.42 10.28 5.88
N ASP A 241 -31.83 10.56 7.12
CA ASP A 241 -33.16 10.19 7.60
C ASP A 241 -34.22 11.10 6.96
N ALA A 242 -35.25 10.51 6.36
CA ALA A 242 -36.34 11.21 5.73
C ALA A 242 -37.04 12.24 6.68
N LYS A 243 -37.04 11.96 7.99
CA LYS A 243 -37.60 12.90 9.01
C LYS A 243 -36.77 14.17 9.19
N ARG A 244 -35.45 14.08 9.08
CA ARG A 244 -34.54 15.25 9.18
C ARG A 244 -34.71 16.20 7.99
N ARG A 245 -34.98 15.69 6.79
CA ARG A 245 -35.21 16.53 5.58
C ARG A 245 -36.45 17.38 5.68
N ARG A 246 -37.58 16.86 6.17
CA ARG A 246 -38.79 17.63 6.35
C ARG A 246 -38.57 18.82 7.31
N LYS A 247 -37.82 18.59 8.39
CA LYS A 247 -37.54 19.66 9.37
C LYS A 247 -36.59 20.73 8.85
N ALA A 248 -35.62 20.38 7.97
CA ALA A 248 -34.73 21.36 7.35
C ALA A 248 -35.42 22.18 6.25
N ALA A 249 -36.42 21.62 5.56
CA ALA A 249 -37.23 22.34 4.56
C ALA A 249 -38.30 23.26 5.16
N GLU A 250 -38.68 23.04 6.43
CA GLU A 250 -39.71 23.82 7.16
C GLU A 250 -39.11 24.96 7.98
N THR A 251 -37.78 25.16 8.00
CA THR A 251 -37.15 26.29 8.70
C THR A 251 -36.84 27.38 7.66
N PRO A 252 -37.74 28.42 7.53
CA PRO A 252 -37.46 29.57 6.67
C PRO A 252 -36.30 30.38 7.28
N ALA A 253 -35.42 30.88 6.40
CA ALA A 253 -34.32 31.78 6.73
C ALA A 253 -34.80 33.14 7.23
#